data_d77ca3aa325004697c01147922721aff
#
_entry.id   d77ca3aa325004697c01147922721aff
#
_cell.length_a   1.000
_cell.length_b   1.000
_cell.length_c   1.000
_cell.angle_alpha   90.00
_cell.angle_beta   90.00
_cell.angle_gamma   90.00
#
_symmetry.space_group_name_H-M   'P 1'
#
loop_
_entity.id
_entity.type
_entity.pdbx_description
1 polymer ?
#
loop_
_entity_poly.entity_id
_entity_poly.type
_entity_poly.pdbx_seq_one_letter_code
_entity_poly.pdbx_strand_id
1 'polypeptide(L)'
;ARENARLERGLLPRPLLHGTGVDVVARYRPGRAQALLGGDFYDIVQSPDGTVHAVIGDVSGHGPDEAALGVALRIAWRTLVLSGVTGPEQIGRLEEILVAERARTEVFATLTSLILPPGAPCARMVRAGHPGLLLRTDDGDVRWVEVAGGPALGVVPGLARWPVQELPLPPGAALVLFTDGLFEGYVGRGRERLGEEGLLRLAKEAARLSPEPFVDGLIERAENLAEEQGGLADDVAVLHLRWHARQENENKGGDVSSG
;
A
#
# COMPACT_ATOMS: atom_id res chain seq x y z
N ALA A 1 -0.38 -20.52 18.83
CA ALA A 1 -0.50 -20.41 17.37
C ALA A 1 -1.92 -20.00 16.92
N ARG A 2 -3.01 -20.68 17.34
CA ARG A 2 -4.40 -20.35 16.90
C ARG A 2 -4.92 -19.01 17.44
N GLU A 3 -4.55 -18.64 18.65
CA GLU A 3 -4.93 -17.39 19.30
C GLU A 3 -4.24 -16.20 18.65
N ASN A 4 -2.94 -16.33 18.34
CA ASN A 4 -2.15 -15.33 17.64
C ASN A 4 -2.72 -15.06 16.23
N ALA A 5 -2.99 -16.10 15.46
CA ALA A 5 -3.61 -15.97 14.13
C ALA A 5 -5.03 -15.35 14.18
N ARG A 6 -5.69 -15.38 15.33
CA ARG A 6 -7.00 -14.76 15.55
C ARG A 6 -6.86 -13.27 15.88
N LEU A 7 -5.83 -12.91 16.65
CA LEU A 7 -5.44 -11.52 16.92
C LEU A 7 -4.95 -10.83 15.66
N GLU A 8 -4.09 -11.47 14.87
CA GLU A 8 -3.63 -10.96 13.57
C GLU A 8 -4.79 -10.61 12.65
N ARG A 9 -5.75 -11.53 12.48
CA ARG A 9 -6.95 -11.25 11.67
C ARG A 9 -7.83 -10.14 12.22
N GLY A 10 -7.81 -9.91 13.53
CA GLY A 10 -8.54 -8.82 14.17
C GLY A 10 -7.85 -7.46 14.01
N LEU A 11 -6.53 -7.45 13.87
CA LEU A 11 -5.72 -6.24 13.74
C LEU A 11 -5.57 -5.78 12.28
N LEU A 12 -5.65 -6.70 11.31
CA LEU A 12 -5.63 -6.34 9.89
C LEU A 12 -6.95 -5.67 9.49
N PRO A 13 -6.89 -4.62 8.68
CA PRO A 13 -8.08 -3.87 8.31
C PRO A 13 -9.00 -4.66 7.38
N ARG A 14 -10.30 -4.46 7.55
CA ARG A 14 -11.26 -4.76 6.49
C ARG A 14 -11.43 -3.50 5.65
N PRO A 15 -11.17 -3.54 4.33
CA PRO A 15 -11.40 -2.40 3.45
C PRO A 15 -12.84 -1.88 3.61
N LEU A 16 -12.99 -0.56 3.77
CA LEU A 16 -14.29 0.09 3.79
C LEU A 16 -14.64 0.55 2.37
N LEU A 17 -15.18 -0.36 1.56
CA LEU A 17 -15.56 -0.12 0.17
C LEU A 17 -17.08 -0.23 0.00
N HIS A 18 -17.65 0.68 -0.81
CA HIS A 18 -19.09 0.79 -1.07
C HIS A 18 -19.36 0.83 -2.57
N GLY A 19 -18.98 -0.17 -3.33
CA GLY A 19 -19.26 -0.16 -4.76
C GLY A 19 -18.22 -0.86 -5.61
N THR A 20 -18.39 -0.78 -6.92
CA THR A 20 -17.69 -1.58 -7.92
C THR A 20 -16.57 -0.81 -8.68
N GLY A 21 -16.23 0.39 -8.26
CA GLY A 21 -15.31 1.26 -9.02
C GLY A 21 -13.82 0.90 -8.90
N VAL A 22 -13.46 0.04 -7.95
CA VAL A 22 -12.07 -0.36 -7.68
C VAL A 22 -12.02 -1.83 -7.26
N ASP A 23 -11.14 -2.61 -7.87
CA ASP A 23 -10.76 -3.92 -7.39
C ASP A 23 -9.55 -3.80 -6.46
N VAL A 24 -9.63 -4.43 -5.31
CA VAL A 24 -8.59 -4.39 -4.30
C VAL A 24 -8.14 -5.80 -3.96
N VAL A 25 -6.83 -6.03 -4.03
CA VAL A 25 -6.19 -7.20 -3.44
C VAL A 25 -5.20 -6.71 -2.39
N ALA A 26 -5.40 -7.13 -1.16
CA ALA A 26 -4.50 -6.84 -0.05
C ALA A 26 -3.93 -8.14 0.51
N ARG A 27 -2.63 -8.16 0.77
CA ARG A 27 -1.94 -9.29 1.40
C ARG A 27 -1.00 -8.78 2.47
N TYR A 28 -0.88 -9.58 3.52
CA TYR A 28 0.08 -9.40 4.59
C TYR A 28 0.74 -10.75 4.89
N ARG A 29 2.05 -10.74 5.04
CA ARG A 29 2.86 -11.90 5.46
C ARG A 29 3.80 -11.47 6.57
N PRO A 30 3.72 -12.09 7.75
CA PRO A 30 4.68 -11.81 8.82
C PRO A 30 6.06 -12.34 8.43
N GLY A 31 7.09 -11.57 8.77
CA GLY A 31 8.48 -11.95 8.60
C GLY A 31 8.88 -13.13 9.49
N ARG A 32 10.00 -13.75 9.15
CA ARG A 32 10.52 -14.95 9.82
C ARG A 32 10.73 -14.78 11.33
N ALA A 33 11.18 -13.61 11.77
CA ALA A 33 11.45 -13.33 13.17
C ALA A 33 10.18 -13.04 13.99
N GLN A 34 9.05 -12.92 13.34
CA GLN A 34 7.82 -12.42 13.92
C GLN A 34 6.79 -13.55 14.03
N ALA A 35 6.48 -13.95 15.23
CA ALA A 35 5.34 -14.83 15.49
C ALA A 35 4.00 -14.07 15.46
N LEU A 36 4.03 -12.75 15.34
CA LEU A 36 2.91 -11.79 15.36
C LEU A 36 3.15 -10.70 14.33
N LEU A 37 2.19 -9.80 14.19
CA LEU A 37 2.30 -8.62 13.34
C LEU A 37 3.54 -7.79 13.66
N GLY A 38 4.21 -7.27 12.64
CA GLY A 38 5.28 -6.28 12.76
C GLY A 38 4.79 -4.85 12.54
N GLY A 39 5.70 -3.97 12.13
CA GLY A 39 5.45 -2.55 11.92
C GLY A 39 4.62 -2.21 10.69
N ASP A 40 4.49 -3.13 9.75
CA ASP A 40 3.77 -2.93 8.49
C ASP A 40 2.27 -2.70 8.72
N PHE A 41 1.73 -1.72 8.03
CA PHE A 41 0.30 -1.43 8.07
C PHE A 41 -0.23 -0.97 6.71
N TYR A 42 -1.51 -1.20 6.47
CA TYR A 42 -2.22 -0.67 5.31
C TYR A 42 -3.68 -0.44 5.67
N ASP A 43 -4.34 0.40 4.88
CA ASP A 43 -5.79 0.59 4.99
C ASP A 43 -6.38 1.12 3.68
N ILE A 44 -7.69 0.90 3.50
CA ILE A 44 -8.44 1.37 2.33
C ILE A 44 -9.82 1.81 2.79
N VAL A 45 -10.19 3.03 2.40
CA VAL A 45 -11.48 3.65 2.72
C VAL A 45 -12.06 4.27 1.46
N GLN A 46 -13.31 4.00 1.15
CA GLN A 46 -14.06 4.72 0.13
C GLN A 46 -14.98 5.73 0.79
N SER A 47 -14.87 6.99 0.40
CA SER A 47 -15.75 8.07 0.83
C SER A 47 -17.11 8.01 0.14
N PRO A 48 -18.16 8.65 0.68
CA PRO A 48 -19.51 8.62 0.08
C PRO A 48 -19.58 9.15 -1.36
N ASP A 49 -18.68 10.04 -1.76
CA ASP A 49 -18.55 10.55 -3.12
C ASP A 49 -17.90 9.55 -4.10
N GLY A 50 -17.51 8.37 -3.62
CA GLY A 50 -16.86 7.33 -4.40
C GLY A 50 -15.33 7.44 -4.46
N THR A 51 -14.72 8.47 -3.86
CA THR A 51 -13.26 8.60 -3.78
C THR A 51 -12.67 7.47 -2.94
N VAL A 52 -11.67 6.78 -3.46
CA VAL A 52 -10.93 5.75 -2.73
C VAL A 52 -9.65 6.33 -2.16
N HIS A 53 -9.47 6.13 -0.88
CA HIS A 53 -8.26 6.48 -0.13
C HIS A 53 -7.54 5.19 0.24
N ALA A 54 -6.23 5.14 0.09
CA ALA A 54 -5.43 4.01 0.52
C ALA A 54 -4.13 4.47 1.17
N VAL A 55 -3.64 3.71 2.13
CA VAL A 55 -2.34 3.91 2.77
C VAL A 55 -1.64 2.57 2.88
N ILE A 56 -0.33 2.61 2.74
CA ILE A 56 0.59 1.55 3.13
C ILE A 56 1.78 2.19 3.82
N GLY A 57 2.31 1.54 4.84
CA GLY A 57 3.46 2.07 5.57
C GLY A 57 4.11 1.00 6.43
N ASP A 58 5.25 1.37 6.99
CA ASP A 58 6.05 0.54 7.88
C ASP A 58 6.63 1.38 9.02
N VAL A 59 6.58 0.85 10.23
CA VAL A 59 7.23 1.39 11.42
C VAL A 59 8.59 0.74 11.60
N SER A 60 9.65 1.53 11.62
CA SER A 60 11.03 1.05 11.74
C SER A 60 11.25 0.20 12.99
N GLY A 61 11.91 -0.94 12.80
CA GLY A 61 12.16 -1.91 13.87
C GLY A 61 11.17 -3.07 13.83
N HIS A 62 11.16 -3.85 14.89
CA HIS A 62 10.33 -5.06 14.97
C HIS A 62 9.90 -5.32 16.41
N GLY A 63 8.72 -5.86 16.56
CA GLY A 63 8.23 -6.29 17.84
C GLY A 63 6.84 -5.74 18.17
N PRO A 64 6.35 -6.04 19.39
CA PRO A 64 5.00 -5.68 19.80
C PRO A 64 4.74 -4.17 19.85
N ASP A 65 5.75 -3.37 20.20
CA ASP A 65 5.63 -1.92 20.32
C ASP A 65 5.49 -1.28 18.93
N GLU A 66 6.31 -1.72 17.96
CA GLU A 66 6.24 -1.29 16.57
C GLU A 66 4.93 -1.73 15.91
N ALA A 67 4.48 -2.95 16.19
CA ALA A 67 3.17 -3.44 15.72
C ALA A 67 2.00 -2.61 16.28
N ALA A 68 2.04 -2.30 17.58
CA ALA A 68 1.03 -1.45 18.22
C ALA A 68 1.01 -0.04 17.61
N LEU A 69 2.18 0.52 17.34
CA LEU A 69 2.32 1.82 16.70
C LEU A 69 1.81 1.83 15.26
N GLY A 70 2.10 0.78 14.46
CA GLY A 70 1.54 0.61 13.13
C GLY A 70 0.01 0.57 13.13
N VAL A 71 -0.60 -0.16 14.07
CA VAL A 71 -2.06 -0.18 14.26
C VAL A 71 -2.60 1.20 14.65
N ALA A 72 -1.92 1.91 15.56
CA ALA A 72 -2.32 3.26 15.98
C ALA A 72 -2.29 4.24 14.79
N LEU A 73 -1.23 4.25 13.99
CA LEU A 73 -1.10 5.09 12.79
C LEU A 73 -2.18 4.75 11.75
N ARG A 74 -2.45 3.46 11.53
CA ARG A 74 -3.52 3.03 10.62
C ARG A 74 -4.89 3.53 11.06
N ILE A 75 -5.24 3.37 12.33
CA ILE A 75 -6.54 3.82 12.86
C ILE A 75 -6.64 5.35 12.81
N ALA A 76 -5.56 6.06 13.16
CA ALA A 76 -5.51 7.51 13.06
C ALA A 76 -5.69 7.97 11.60
N TRP A 77 -4.99 7.34 10.64
CA TRP A 77 -5.16 7.62 9.22
C TRP A 77 -6.61 7.45 8.77
N ARG A 78 -7.25 6.32 9.12
CA ARG A 78 -8.66 6.06 8.81
C ARG A 78 -9.59 7.11 9.40
N THR A 79 -9.37 7.49 10.66
CA THR A 79 -10.15 8.52 11.34
C THR A 79 -10.03 9.87 10.63
N LEU A 80 -8.82 10.25 10.23
CA LEU A 80 -8.58 11.50 9.50
C LEU A 80 -9.29 11.49 8.14
N VAL A 81 -9.23 10.41 7.37
CA VAL A 81 -9.97 10.25 6.10
C VAL A 81 -11.47 10.43 6.33
N LEU A 82 -12.04 9.74 7.32
CA LEU A 82 -13.47 9.83 7.65
C LEU A 82 -13.89 11.22 8.13
N SER A 83 -12.95 12.00 8.65
CA SER A 83 -13.15 13.39 9.07
C SER A 83 -12.86 14.42 7.96
N GLY A 84 -12.50 13.95 6.76
CA GLY A 84 -12.19 14.80 5.61
C GLY A 84 -10.78 15.40 5.61
N VAL A 85 -9.90 15.01 6.53
CA VAL A 85 -8.50 15.45 6.58
C VAL A 85 -7.65 14.51 5.75
N THR A 86 -7.04 15.02 4.67
CA THR A 86 -6.26 14.23 3.71
C THR A 86 -5.01 14.99 3.25
N GLY A 87 -4.14 14.32 2.49
CA GLY A 87 -2.94 14.93 1.92
C GLY A 87 -1.89 15.33 2.97
N PRO A 88 -1.13 16.41 2.74
CA PRO A 88 -0.02 16.80 3.62
C PRO A 88 -0.43 17.07 5.06
N GLU A 89 -1.62 17.62 5.31
CA GLU A 89 -2.13 17.84 6.65
C GLU A 89 -2.32 16.52 7.40
N GLN A 90 -2.92 15.53 6.74
CA GLN A 90 -3.08 14.18 7.31
C GLN A 90 -1.73 13.59 7.72
N ILE A 91 -0.72 13.70 6.85
CA ILE A 91 0.62 13.17 7.10
C ILE A 91 1.27 13.89 8.30
N GLY A 92 1.11 15.21 8.39
CA GLY A 92 1.57 15.99 9.56
C GLY A 92 0.92 15.53 10.86
N ARG A 93 -0.39 15.26 10.87
CA ARG A 93 -1.07 14.71 12.06
C ARG A 93 -0.59 13.31 12.43
N LEU A 94 -0.30 12.47 11.44
CA LEU A 94 0.29 11.14 11.71
C LEU A 94 1.70 11.27 12.29
N GLU A 95 2.52 12.23 11.86
CA GLU A 95 3.81 12.49 12.48
C GLU A 95 3.67 12.91 13.95
N GLU A 96 2.73 13.82 14.26
CA GLU A 96 2.46 14.22 15.64
C GLU A 96 2.11 13.02 16.53
N ILE A 97 1.27 12.11 16.03
CA ILE A 97 0.89 10.88 16.74
C ILE A 97 2.10 9.96 16.91
N LEU A 98 2.86 9.72 15.85
CA LEU A 98 4.07 8.89 15.92
C LEU A 98 5.04 9.41 16.99
N VAL A 99 5.30 10.71 17.00
CA VAL A 99 6.23 11.35 17.96
C VAL A 99 5.71 11.26 19.39
N ALA A 100 4.39 11.34 19.59
CA ALA A 100 3.78 11.22 20.90
C ALA A 100 3.79 9.78 21.46
N GLU A 101 3.61 8.80 20.59
CA GLU A 101 3.38 7.40 20.98
C GLU A 101 4.66 6.53 20.94
N ARG A 102 5.68 6.91 20.18
CA ARG A 102 6.91 6.11 20.06
C ARG A 102 7.66 5.99 21.38
N ALA A 103 8.09 4.78 21.71
CA ALA A 103 8.84 4.52 22.94
C ALA A 103 10.26 5.09 22.91
N ARG A 104 10.83 5.30 21.74
CA ARG A 104 12.21 5.80 21.51
C ARG A 104 12.23 6.80 20.38
N THR A 105 13.11 7.80 20.48
CA THR A 105 13.21 8.90 19.52
C THR A 105 13.70 8.46 18.13
N GLU A 106 14.37 7.33 18.04
CA GLU A 106 14.90 6.75 16.80
C GLU A 106 13.82 6.07 15.96
N VAL A 107 12.67 5.75 16.55
CA VAL A 107 11.55 5.11 15.81
C VAL A 107 10.95 6.12 14.85
N PHE A 108 10.89 5.73 13.59
CA PHE A 108 10.27 6.48 12.50
C PHE A 108 9.29 5.59 11.74
N ALA A 109 8.49 6.17 10.87
CA ALA A 109 7.63 5.40 10.00
C ALA A 109 7.69 5.91 8.57
N THR A 110 7.68 4.98 7.62
CA THR A 110 7.50 5.28 6.20
C THR A 110 6.05 5.07 5.80
N LEU A 111 5.54 5.84 4.86
CA LEU A 111 4.24 5.58 4.28
C LEU A 111 4.06 6.22 2.90
N THR A 112 3.12 5.66 2.15
CA THR A 112 2.49 6.28 0.98
C THR A 112 0.99 6.32 1.21
N SER A 113 0.41 7.52 1.13
CA SER A 113 -1.04 7.73 1.16
C SER A 113 -1.49 8.23 -0.20
N LEU A 114 -2.55 7.61 -0.76
CA LEU A 114 -3.06 7.99 -2.07
C LEU A 114 -4.58 8.19 -2.07
N ILE A 115 -5.00 9.01 -3.02
CA ILE A 115 -6.39 9.40 -3.24
C ILE A 115 -6.71 9.15 -4.70
N LEU A 116 -7.74 8.36 -4.94
CA LEU A 116 -8.25 7.98 -6.26
C LEU A 116 -9.67 8.51 -6.41
N PRO A 117 -9.86 9.72 -6.97
CA PRO A 117 -11.21 10.24 -7.23
C PRO A 117 -11.93 9.40 -8.27
N PRO A 118 -13.26 9.25 -8.21
CA PRO A 118 -14.02 8.46 -9.18
C PRO A 118 -13.91 9.06 -10.58
N GLY A 119 -13.48 8.22 -11.54
CA GLY A 119 -13.34 8.60 -12.94
C GLY A 119 -12.18 9.56 -13.24
N ALA A 120 -11.35 9.89 -12.27
CA ALA A 120 -10.18 10.73 -12.51
C ALA A 120 -9.08 9.96 -13.26
N PRO A 121 -8.38 10.60 -14.20
CA PRO A 121 -7.29 9.98 -14.94
C PRO A 121 -5.96 9.96 -14.16
N CYS A 122 -5.98 10.33 -12.88
CA CYS A 122 -4.80 10.40 -12.04
C CYS A 122 -5.09 10.02 -10.58
N ALA A 123 -4.08 9.46 -9.91
CA ALA A 123 -4.02 9.35 -8.45
C ALA A 123 -3.26 10.56 -7.88
N ARG A 124 -3.71 11.06 -6.74
CA ARG A 124 -2.94 12.01 -5.93
C ARG A 124 -2.26 11.26 -4.81
N MET A 125 -0.98 11.51 -4.61
CA MET A 125 -0.15 10.76 -3.67
C MET A 125 0.66 11.70 -2.78
N VAL A 126 0.88 11.26 -1.56
CA VAL A 126 1.87 11.82 -0.63
C VAL A 126 2.76 10.69 -0.16
N ARG A 127 4.08 10.83 -0.31
CA ARG A 127 5.07 9.83 0.07
C ARG A 127 5.98 10.37 1.17
N ALA A 128 6.13 9.61 2.24
CA ALA A 128 6.99 9.92 3.38
C ALA A 128 8.03 8.79 3.55
N GLY A 129 9.18 8.91 2.89
CA GLY A 129 10.30 7.96 3.00
C GLY A 129 10.02 6.54 2.51
N HIS A 130 8.84 6.26 1.98
CA HIS A 130 8.40 4.93 1.56
C HIS A 130 8.96 4.56 0.17
N PRO A 131 9.14 3.27 -0.17
CA PRO A 131 9.53 2.84 -1.51
C PRO A 131 8.66 3.38 -2.63
N GLY A 132 9.13 3.29 -3.88
CA GLY A 132 8.31 3.47 -5.08
C GLY A 132 7.21 2.42 -5.18
N LEU A 133 6.48 2.44 -6.28
CA LEU A 133 5.39 1.49 -6.55
C LEU A 133 5.49 0.93 -7.96
N LEU A 134 4.72 -0.13 -8.25
CA LEU A 134 4.56 -0.61 -9.60
C LEU A 134 3.27 -0.06 -10.21
N LEU A 135 3.36 0.45 -11.43
CA LEU A 135 2.22 0.72 -12.29
C LEU A 135 2.10 -0.43 -13.30
N ARG A 136 0.96 -1.10 -13.28
CA ARG A 136 0.62 -2.20 -14.18
C ARG A 136 -0.51 -1.77 -15.10
N THR A 137 -0.36 -2.00 -16.40
CA THR A 137 -1.35 -1.66 -17.42
C THR A 137 -2.07 -2.89 -17.96
N ASP A 138 -3.22 -2.70 -18.59
CA ASP A 138 -4.04 -3.81 -19.12
C ASP A 138 -3.36 -4.56 -20.27
N ASP A 139 -2.48 -3.91 -21.03
CA ASP A 139 -1.69 -4.51 -22.11
C ASP A 139 -0.53 -5.40 -21.58
N GLY A 140 -0.33 -5.42 -20.27
CA GLY A 140 0.66 -6.26 -19.61
C GLY A 140 2.03 -5.59 -19.50
N ASP A 141 2.12 -4.27 -19.59
CA ASP A 141 3.31 -3.55 -19.15
C ASP A 141 3.32 -3.38 -17.63
N VAL A 142 4.51 -3.46 -17.05
CA VAL A 142 4.77 -3.16 -15.63
C VAL A 142 6.00 -2.30 -15.53
N ARG A 143 5.87 -1.17 -14.84
CA ARG A 143 6.98 -0.25 -14.62
C ARG A 143 7.07 0.17 -13.15
N TRP A 144 8.29 0.40 -12.71
CA TRP A 144 8.56 1.06 -11.44
C TRP A 144 8.25 2.55 -11.56
N VAL A 145 7.56 3.09 -10.57
CA VAL A 145 7.24 4.52 -10.49
C VAL A 145 7.77 5.05 -9.17
N GLU A 146 8.63 6.04 -9.27
CA GLU A 146 9.13 6.82 -8.15
C GLU A 146 8.48 8.20 -8.21
N VAL A 147 7.79 8.57 -7.15
CA VAL A 147 7.24 9.93 -7.02
C VAL A 147 8.05 10.72 -5.99
N ALA A 148 8.20 12.01 -6.20
CA ALA A 148 8.84 12.88 -5.23
C ALA A 148 8.10 12.80 -3.88
N GLY A 149 8.84 12.80 -2.78
CA GLY A 149 8.28 12.68 -1.43
C GLY A 149 9.05 13.53 -0.43
N GLY A 150 8.66 13.42 0.83
CA GLY A 150 9.38 13.96 1.97
C GLY A 150 10.07 12.86 2.79
N PRO A 151 10.75 13.22 3.88
CA PRO A 151 11.38 12.28 4.78
C PRO A 151 10.33 11.38 5.48
N ALA A 152 10.78 10.25 6.00
CA ALA A 152 9.95 9.42 6.87
C ALA A 152 9.44 10.21 8.08
N LEU A 153 8.28 9.84 8.59
CA LEU A 153 7.68 10.46 9.77
C LEU A 153 8.62 10.30 10.96
N GLY A 154 8.80 11.36 11.72
CA GLY A 154 9.59 11.36 12.95
C GLY A 154 11.10 11.49 12.77
N VAL A 155 11.62 11.59 11.53
CA VAL A 155 13.04 11.83 11.25
C VAL A 155 13.41 13.29 11.51
N VAL A 156 12.57 14.23 11.10
CA VAL A 156 12.73 15.68 11.35
C VAL A 156 11.40 16.29 11.83
N PRO A 157 10.96 15.96 13.04
CA PRO A 157 9.63 16.31 13.52
C PRO A 157 9.32 17.81 13.41
N GLY A 158 8.15 18.12 12.83
CA GLY A 158 7.66 19.49 12.66
C GLY A 158 8.36 20.29 11.56
N LEU A 159 9.45 19.80 10.97
CA LEU A 159 10.19 20.47 9.90
C LEU A 159 9.95 19.84 8.53
N ALA A 160 9.49 18.59 8.49
CA ALA A 160 9.24 17.87 7.25
C ALA A 160 8.15 18.52 6.41
N ARG A 161 8.25 18.32 5.08
CA ARG A 161 7.19 18.68 4.12
C ARG A 161 6.99 17.51 3.17
N TRP A 162 5.73 17.25 2.86
CA TRP A 162 5.33 16.15 2.00
C TRP A 162 4.47 16.69 0.84
N PRO A 163 5.09 16.92 -0.33
CA PRO A 163 4.36 17.45 -1.48
C PRO A 163 3.34 16.44 -1.99
N VAL A 164 2.19 16.95 -2.46
CA VAL A 164 1.25 16.14 -3.23
C VAL A 164 1.81 15.95 -4.63
N GLN A 165 1.81 14.71 -5.10
CA GLN A 165 2.18 14.34 -6.46
C GLN A 165 0.98 13.78 -7.18
N GLU A 166 0.86 14.09 -8.47
CA GLU A 166 -0.15 13.50 -9.35
C GLU A 166 0.50 12.44 -10.22
N LEU A 167 -0.07 11.24 -10.21
CA LEU A 167 0.34 10.12 -11.04
C LEU A 167 -0.75 9.83 -12.07
N PRO A 168 -0.50 10.06 -13.36
CA PRO A 168 -1.44 9.70 -14.42
C PRO A 168 -1.71 8.20 -14.43
N LEU A 169 -2.98 7.83 -14.55
CA LEU A 169 -3.43 6.45 -14.61
C LEU A 169 -4.06 6.18 -15.99
N PRO A 170 -3.41 5.38 -16.84
CA PRO A 170 -4.05 4.87 -18.04
C PRO A 170 -5.34 4.09 -17.70
N PRO A 171 -6.34 4.05 -18.58
CA PRO A 171 -7.53 3.24 -18.37
C PRO A 171 -7.18 1.79 -18.06
N GLY A 172 -7.84 1.20 -17.08
CA GLY A 172 -7.60 -0.18 -16.64
C GLY A 172 -6.29 -0.42 -15.86
N ALA A 173 -5.49 0.64 -15.64
CA ALA A 173 -4.26 0.51 -14.89
C ALA A 173 -4.49 0.12 -13.43
N ALA A 174 -3.49 -0.56 -12.86
CA ALA A 174 -3.43 -0.88 -11.44
C ALA A 174 -2.18 -0.32 -10.80
N LEU A 175 -2.31 0.15 -9.57
CA LEU A 175 -1.20 0.51 -8.69
C LEU A 175 -0.91 -0.65 -7.76
N VAL A 176 0.36 -1.02 -7.63
CA VAL A 176 0.81 -2.04 -6.69
C VAL A 176 1.78 -1.38 -5.72
N LEU A 177 1.34 -1.23 -4.48
CA LEU A 177 2.12 -0.69 -3.38
C LEU A 177 2.57 -1.84 -2.48
N PHE A 178 3.74 -1.70 -1.88
CA PHE A 178 4.33 -2.74 -1.03
C PHE A 178 5.30 -2.13 -0.03
N THR A 179 5.55 -2.85 1.05
CA THR A 179 6.61 -2.55 2.00
C THR A 179 7.94 -3.15 1.53
N ASP A 180 9.03 -2.65 2.05
CA ASP A 180 10.38 -3.01 1.62
C ASP A 180 10.74 -4.49 1.89
N GLY A 181 10.09 -5.12 2.87
CA GLY A 181 10.24 -6.55 3.12
C GLY A 181 10.03 -7.44 1.90
N LEU A 182 9.25 -6.98 0.90
CA LEU A 182 9.01 -7.73 -0.34
C LEU A 182 10.28 -7.86 -1.22
N PHE A 183 11.19 -6.89 -1.20
CA PHE A 183 12.37 -6.88 -2.07
C PHE A 183 13.71 -6.77 -1.32
N GLU A 184 13.70 -6.56 -0.01
CA GLU A 184 14.92 -6.53 0.79
C GLU A 184 15.44 -7.91 1.19
N GLY A 185 14.69 -8.98 0.91
CA GLY A 185 15.11 -10.35 1.12
C GLY A 185 16.37 -10.71 0.33
N TYR A 186 17.22 -11.56 0.92
CA TYR A 186 18.41 -12.08 0.23
C TYR A 186 18.03 -13.13 -0.81
N VAL A 187 18.81 -13.20 -1.90
CA VAL A 187 18.63 -14.16 -2.98
C VAL A 187 19.69 -15.27 -2.85
N GLY A 188 19.22 -16.51 -2.69
CA GLY A 188 20.09 -17.68 -2.55
C GLY A 188 21.02 -17.60 -1.33
N ARG A 189 22.23 -18.16 -1.44
CA ARG A 189 23.20 -18.25 -0.34
C ARG A 189 24.10 -17.02 -0.17
N GLY A 190 23.98 -16.04 -1.07
CA GLY A 190 24.82 -14.85 -1.10
C GLY A 190 24.32 -13.74 -0.15
N ARG A 191 24.91 -12.56 -0.34
CA ARG A 191 24.48 -11.31 0.32
C ARG A 191 23.75 -10.38 -0.66
N GLU A 192 23.40 -10.88 -1.82
CA GLU A 192 22.65 -10.14 -2.82
C GLU A 192 21.17 -10.08 -2.40
N ARG A 193 20.61 -8.89 -2.43
CA ARG A 193 19.17 -8.69 -2.17
C ARG A 193 18.41 -8.77 -3.50
N LEU A 194 17.13 -9.13 -3.44
CA LEU A 194 16.25 -9.09 -4.62
C LEU A 194 16.25 -7.69 -5.25
N GLY A 195 16.11 -6.67 -4.42
CA GLY A 195 16.13 -5.26 -4.83
C GLY A 195 14.96 -4.87 -5.72
N GLU A 196 14.88 -3.59 -6.03
CA GLU A 196 13.82 -3.02 -6.88
C GLU A 196 13.84 -3.60 -8.30
N GLU A 197 15.03 -3.76 -8.89
CA GLU A 197 15.17 -4.35 -10.22
C GLU A 197 14.72 -5.81 -10.26
N GLY A 198 15.05 -6.56 -9.21
CA GLY A 198 14.63 -7.96 -9.08
C GLY A 198 13.11 -8.06 -8.94
N LEU A 199 12.50 -7.23 -8.09
CA LEU A 199 11.05 -7.19 -7.93
C LEU A 199 10.35 -6.78 -9.24
N LEU A 200 10.86 -5.76 -9.93
CA LEU A 200 10.32 -5.34 -11.23
C LEU A 200 10.38 -6.46 -12.28
N ARG A 201 11.49 -7.23 -12.32
CA ARG A 201 11.61 -8.38 -13.20
C ARG A 201 10.55 -9.44 -12.89
N LEU A 202 10.37 -9.82 -11.62
CA LEU A 202 9.32 -10.76 -11.20
C LEU A 202 7.92 -10.27 -11.59
N ALA A 203 7.66 -8.98 -11.41
CA ALA A 203 6.38 -8.38 -11.75
C ALA A 203 6.11 -8.40 -13.26
N LYS A 204 7.12 -8.13 -14.09
CA LYS A 204 7.00 -8.23 -15.56
C LYS A 204 6.71 -9.64 -16.04
N GLU A 205 7.32 -10.65 -15.43
CA GLU A 205 7.04 -12.06 -15.73
C GLU A 205 5.60 -12.46 -15.38
N ALA A 206 5.04 -11.87 -14.32
CA ALA A 206 3.68 -12.11 -13.86
C ALA A 206 2.63 -11.16 -14.47
N ALA A 207 3.03 -10.23 -15.34
CA ALA A 207 2.24 -9.08 -15.77
C ALA A 207 0.84 -9.41 -16.33
N ARG A 208 0.67 -10.60 -16.91
CA ARG A 208 -0.62 -11.04 -17.53
C ARG A 208 -1.53 -11.80 -16.60
N LEU A 209 -1.10 -12.09 -15.37
CA LEU A 209 -1.93 -12.79 -14.39
C LEU A 209 -3.06 -11.87 -13.89
N SER A 210 -4.16 -12.46 -13.47
CA SER A 210 -5.22 -11.72 -12.76
C SER A 210 -4.69 -11.17 -11.41
N PRO A 211 -5.35 -10.17 -10.80
CA PRO A 211 -4.82 -9.45 -9.65
C PRO A 211 -4.35 -10.32 -8.47
N GLU A 212 -5.19 -11.30 -8.06
CA GLU A 212 -4.84 -12.17 -6.93
C GLU A 212 -3.63 -13.07 -7.21
N PRO A 213 -3.59 -13.87 -8.30
CA PRO A 213 -2.40 -14.65 -8.66
C PRO A 213 -1.15 -13.79 -8.92
N PHE A 214 -1.31 -12.55 -9.38
CA PHE A 214 -0.20 -11.63 -9.55
C PHE A 214 0.44 -11.30 -8.19
N VAL A 215 -0.38 -10.87 -7.21
CA VAL A 215 0.11 -10.50 -5.88
C VAL A 215 0.67 -11.73 -5.14
N ASP A 216 -0.09 -12.82 -5.11
CA ASP A 216 0.32 -14.06 -4.44
C ASP A 216 1.62 -14.59 -5.05
N GLY A 217 1.74 -14.59 -6.38
CA GLY A 217 2.93 -15.03 -7.09
C GLY A 217 4.16 -14.17 -6.83
N LEU A 218 4.01 -12.84 -6.66
CA LEU A 218 5.14 -11.96 -6.29
C LEU A 218 5.66 -12.33 -4.89
N ILE A 219 4.77 -12.49 -3.93
CA ILE A 219 5.13 -12.83 -2.54
C ILE A 219 5.79 -14.20 -2.49
N GLU A 220 5.17 -15.23 -3.06
CA GLU A 220 5.70 -16.59 -3.07
C GLU A 220 7.07 -16.68 -3.74
N ARG A 221 7.30 -15.96 -4.83
CA ARG A 221 8.61 -15.95 -5.52
C ARG A 221 9.67 -15.23 -4.70
N ALA A 222 9.32 -14.12 -4.03
CA ALA A 222 10.24 -13.45 -3.12
C ALA A 222 10.61 -14.36 -1.92
N GLU A 223 9.62 -15.03 -1.32
CA GLU A 223 9.82 -16.01 -0.25
C GLU A 223 10.73 -17.17 -0.69
N ASN A 224 10.46 -17.76 -1.87
CA ASN A 224 11.26 -18.87 -2.41
C ASN A 224 12.72 -18.47 -2.68
N LEU A 225 12.94 -17.25 -3.19
CA LEU A 225 14.30 -16.75 -3.41
C LEU A 225 15.07 -16.54 -2.10
N ALA A 226 14.36 -16.22 -1.02
CA ALA A 226 14.94 -16.04 0.31
C ALA A 226 15.00 -17.33 1.14
N GLU A 227 14.48 -18.46 0.66
CA GLU A 227 14.34 -19.72 1.42
C GLU A 227 15.66 -20.22 1.98
N GLU A 228 16.77 -20.17 1.20
CA GLU A 228 18.10 -20.58 1.65
C GLU A 228 18.66 -19.73 2.80
N GLN A 229 18.09 -18.53 3.01
CA GLN A 229 18.38 -17.65 4.15
C GLN A 229 17.32 -17.77 5.26
N GLY A 230 16.39 -18.73 5.13
CA GLY A 230 15.31 -19.00 6.07
C GLY A 230 14.04 -18.17 5.86
N GLY A 231 13.82 -17.65 4.64
CA GLY A 231 12.66 -16.85 4.24
C GLY A 231 12.88 -15.33 4.41
N LEU A 232 11.83 -14.57 4.17
CA LEU A 232 11.86 -13.11 4.32
C LEU A 232 12.09 -12.72 5.78
N ALA A 233 13.00 -11.78 6.00
CA ALA A 233 13.40 -11.35 7.34
C ALA A 233 12.37 -10.44 7.99
N ASP A 234 11.71 -9.62 7.19
CA ASP A 234 10.74 -8.62 7.62
C ASP A 234 9.33 -8.94 7.12
N ASP A 235 8.37 -8.25 7.68
CA ASP A 235 6.98 -8.33 7.26
C ASP A 235 6.81 -7.84 5.81
N VAL A 236 5.76 -8.29 5.17
CA VAL A 236 5.41 -7.89 3.81
C VAL A 236 3.95 -7.52 3.76
N ALA A 237 3.66 -6.29 3.40
CA ALA A 237 2.33 -5.86 3.00
C ALA A 237 2.33 -5.53 1.50
N VAL A 238 1.27 -5.93 0.80
CA VAL A 238 1.06 -5.61 -0.62
C VAL A 238 -0.39 -5.19 -0.84
N LEU A 239 -0.55 -4.05 -1.51
CA LEU A 239 -1.84 -3.56 -2.00
C LEU A 239 -1.82 -3.49 -3.52
N HIS A 240 -2.77 -4.14 -4.17
CA HIS A 240 -3.05 -3.99 -5.59
C HIS A 240 -4.40 -3.29 -5.74
N LEU A 241 -4.41 -2.12 -6.37
CA LEU A 241 -5.58 -1.30 -6.59
C LEU A 241 -5.78 -1.13 -8.09
N ARG A 242 -6.83 -1.75 -8.65
CA ARG A 242 -7.18 -1.62 -10.05
C ARG A 242 -8.43 -0.76 -10.19
N TRP A 243 -8.32 0.31 -10.94
CA TRP A 243 -9.40 1.22 -11.22
C TRP A 243 -10.19 0.79 -12.47
N HIS A 244 -11.51 0.76 -12.34
CA HIS A 244 -12.39 0.56 -13.51
C HIS A 244 -12.81 1.91 -14.05
N ALA A 245 -12.59 2.15 -15.35
CA ALA A 245 -13.19 3.29 -16.01
C ALA A 245 -14.73 3.19 -15.85
N ARG A 246 -15.35 4.31 -15.51
CA ARG A 246 -16.82 4.38 -15.43
C ARG A 246 -17.36 3.94 -16.79
N GLN A 247 -18.12 2.85 -16.87
CA GLN A 247 -18.95 2.58 -18.03
C GLN A 247 -19.96 3.72 -18.10
N GLU A 248 -19.80 4.61 -19.06
CA GLU A 248 -20.88 5.51 -19.44
C GLU A 248 -22.06 4.62 -19.88
N ASN A 249 -23.07 4.54 -19.04
CA ASN A 249 -24.37 4.02 -19.47
C ASN A 249 -24.83 4.92 -20.61
N GLU A 250 -24.63 4.47 -21.84
CA GLU A 250 -25.38 4.97 -23.01
C GLU A 250 -26.86 4.72 -22.72
N ASN A 251 -27.47 5.68 -22.07
CA ASN A 251 -28.91 5.80 -22.02
C ASN A 251 -29.35 6.20 -23.43
N LYS A 252 -29.46 5.20 -24.34
CA LYS A 252 -30.18 5.37 -25.59
C LYS A 252 -31.62 5.67 -25.22
N GLY A 253 -31.89 6.97 -25.13
CA GLY A 253 -33.24 7.49 -25.13
C GLY A 253 -33.98 6.90 -26.33
N GLY A 254 -34.86 5.96 -26.07
CA GLY A 254 -35.82 5.48 -27.05
C GLY A 254 -36.68 6.66 -27.50
N ASP A 255 -36.46 7.09 -28.72
CA ASP A 255 -37.34 7.96 -29.45
C ASP A 255 -38.66 7.20 -29.67
N VAL A 256 -39.66 7.54 -28.86
CA VAL A 256 -41.04 7.11 -29.09
C VAL A 256 -41.66 8.16 -29.97
N SER A 257 -41.48 8.03 -31.27
CA SER A 257 -42.28 8.76 -32.27
C SER A 257 -43.70 8.21 -32.19
N SER A 258 -44.57 9.09 -31.73
CA SER A 258 -46.00 8.94 -31.80
C SER A 258 -46.44 8.97 -33.26
N GLY A 259 -47.14 7.94 -33.70
CA GLY A 259 -48.07 7.97 -34.78
C GLY A 259 -49.49 8.21 -34.27
#